data_4751ebdee14a51f0a317670308f60334
#
_entry.id   4751ebdee14a51f0a317670308f60334
#
_cell.length_a   1.000
_cell.length_b   1.000
_cell.length_c   1.000
_cell.angle_alpha   90.00
_cell.angle_beta   90.00
_cell.angle_gamma   90.00
#
_symmetry.space_group_name_H-M   'P 1'
#
loop_
_entity.id
_entity.type
_entity.pdbx_description
1 polymer ?
#
loop_
_entity_poly.entity_id
_entity_poly.type
_entity_poly.pdbx_seq_one_letter_code
_entity_poly.pdbx_strand_id
1 'polypeptide(L)'
;MKFLFIVQGEGRGHFTQAITLEEMLLRNGHEVVEVLVGKSSTRTLPGFFNRSIHAPVKRFISPNFLPTADNKRANLTKSFAYNLLKLPEYIRSMYYINQRIRETGAEVVINFYELLTGLTYALFRPSVPYICVGHQYLFLHHDFEFPDKNSCQLWMLRFFTRMTALKSSKKLALSFREMEQDDNNQIVTVPPLIRQEVTAIRPEEGNYIHGYMVNSGFADSVEHFHARHPEVPL
;
A
#
# COMPACT_ATOMS: atom_id res chain seq x y z
N MET A 1 18.42 1.32 14.85
CA MET A 1 17.78 0.07 14.41
C MET A 1 17.80 -0.02 12.90
N LYS A 2 17.84 -1.25 12.36
CA LYS A 2 17.81 -1.54 10.92
C LYS A 2 16.44 -2.02 10.48
N PHE A 3 15.90 -1.41 9.44
CA PHE A 3 14.58 -1.72 8.91
C PHE A 3 14.65 -2.27 7.49
N LEU A 4 13.83 -3.28 7.19
CA LEU A 4 13.55 -3.75 5.83
C LEU A 4 12.14 -3.32 5.45
N PHE A 5 11.98 -2.60 4.34
CA PHE A 5 10.67 -2.23 3.84
C PHE A 5 10.20 -3.22 2.78
N ILE A 6 8.91 -3.58 2.83
CA ILE A 6 8.24 -4.37 1.79
C ILE A 6 7.01 -3.59 1.35
N VAL A 7 6.98 -3.18 0.08
CA VAL A 7 6.03 -2.20 -0.45
C VAL A 7 5.19 -2.82 -1.57
N GLN A 8 3.88 -2.70 -1.47
CA GLN A 8 2.96 -3.05 -2.53
C GLN A 8 3.09 -2.04 -3.69
N GLY A 9 3.44 -2.54 -4.87
CA GLY A 9 3.87 -1.72 -6.01
C GLY A 9 2.78 -1.34 -7.00
N GLU A 10 1.51 -1.65 -6.75
CA GLU A 10 0.41 -1.38 -7.67
C GLU A 10 -0.22 0.02 -7.49
N GLY A 11 -0.03 0.65 -6.33
CA GLY A 11 -0.53 1.98 -6.01
C GLY A 11 0.58 2.98 -5.68
N ARG A 12 0.43 4.25 -6.07
CA ARG A 12 1.41 5.31 -5.77
C ARG A 12 1.45 5.68 -4.29
N GLY A 13 0.33 5.50 -3.56
CA GLY A 13 0.21 5.88 -2.15
C GLY A 13 1.21 5.17 -1.24
N HIS A 14 1.43 3.86 -1.43
CA HIS A 14 2.39 3.10 -0.63
C HIS A 14 3.83 3.54 -0.84
N PHE A 15 4.17 3.99 -2.05
CA PHE A 15 5.49 4.54 -2.35
C PHE A 15 5.74 5.85 -1.59
N THR A 16 4.76 6.75 -1.56
CA THR A 16 4.87 8.02 -0.81
C THR A 16 4.96 7.78 0.70
N GLN A 17 4.19 6.81 1.22
CA GLN A 17 4.27 6.40 2.62
C GLN A 17 5.66 5.84 2.97
N ALA A 18 6.24 5.00 2.11
CA ALA A 18 7.56 4.42 2.32
C ALA A 18 8.65 5.51 2.33
N ILE A 19 8.63 6.46 1.39
CA ILE A 19 9.57 7.59 1.35
C ILE A 19 9.48 8.39 2.65
N THR A 20 8.27 8.80 3.04
CA THR A 20 8.06 9.61 4.25
C THR A 20 8.56 8.89 5.51
N LEU A 21 8.25 7.59 5.63
CA LEU A 21 8.69 6.83 6.80
C LEU A 21 10.21 6.61 6.80
N GLU A 22 10.83 6.37 5.65
CA GLU A 22 12.30 6.29 5.54
C GLU A 22 12.95 7.58 6.02
N GLU A 23 12.49 8.75 5.54
CA GLU A 23 12.99 10.05 5.98
C GLU A 23 12.85 10.27 7.49
N MET A 24 11.70 9.89 8.06
CA MET A 24 11.47 9.97 9.50
C MET A 24 12.44 9.08 10.29
N LEU A 25 12.66 7.85 9.82
CA LEU A 25 13.59 6.91 10.46
C LEU A 25 15.04 7.41 10.38
N LEU A 26 15.49 7.89 9.23
CA LEU A 26 16.83 8.44 9.04
C LEU A 26 17.08 9.63 9.96
N ARG A 27 16.13 10.57 10.10
CA ARG A 27 16.25 11.72 11.03
C ARG A 27 16.35 11.30 12.50
N ASN A 28 15.82 10.12 12.85
CA ASN A 28 15.90 9.57 14.20
C ASN A 28 17.08 8.59 14.38
N GLY A 29 18.06 8.59 13.48
CA GLY A 29 19.27 7.77 13.59
C GLY A 29 19.04 6.29 13.32
N HIS A 30 18.02 5.95 12.56
CA HIS A 30 17.72 4.59 12.12
C HIS A 30 18.11 4.41 10.65
N GLU A 31 18.20 3.17 10.18
CA GLU A 31 18.61 2.81 8.83
C GLU A 31 17.55 1.95 8.16
N VAL A 32 17.18 2.27 6.92
CA VAL A 32 16.44 1.37 6.04
C VAL A 32 17.46 0.65 5.16
N VAL A 33 17.71 -0.62 5.45
CA VAL A 33 18.78 -1.39 4.79
C VAL A 33 18.44 -1.80 3.37
N GLU A 34 17.15 -2.00 3.07
CA GLU A 34 16.68 -2.38 1.73
C GLU A 34 15.17 -2.14 1.62
N VAL A 35 14.71 -1.88 0.40
CA VAL A 35 13.28 -1.80 0.06
C VAL A 35 12.94 -2.86 -0.98
N LEU A 36 12.06 -3.78 -0.64
CA LEU A 36 11.51 -4.78 -1.54
C LEU A 36 10.19 -4.29 -2.11
N VAL A 37 10.05 -4.24 -3.43
CA VAL A 37 8.81 -3.80 -4.09
C VAL A 37 8.15 -4.96 -4.80
N GLY A 38 6.97 -5.34 -4.33
CA GLY A 38 6.08 -6.30 -4.98
C GLY A 38 5.31 -5.65 -6.12
N LYS A 39 5.47 -6.15 -7.34
CA LYS A 39 4.77 -5.60 -8.50
C LYS A 39 4.44 -6.68 -9.53
N SER A 40 3.45 -6.40 -10.38
CA SER A 40 3.23 -7.20 -11.57
C SER A 40 4.36 -7.03 -12.59
N SER A 41 4.53 -8.00 -13.48
CA SER A 41 5.58 -7.98 -14.50
C SER A 41 5.46 -6.80 -15.49
N THR A 42 4.26 -6.23 -15.62
CA THR A 42 3.92 -5.19 -16.60
C THR A 42 4.13 -3.75 -16.10
N ARG A 43 4.25 -3.54 -14.78
CA ARG A 43 4.40 -2.19 -14.22
C ARG A 43 5.86 -1.78 -14.02
N THR A 44 6.16 -0.53 -14.33
CA THR A 44 7.45 0.11 -14.01
C THR A 44 7.35 0.85 -12.67
N LEU A 45 8.47 0.97 -11.96
CA LEU A 45 8.50 1.81 -10.76
C LEU A 45 8.39 3.28 -11.15
N PRO A 46 7.61 4.07 -10.41
CA PRO A 46 7.55 5.51 -10.65
C PRO A 46 8.93 6.17 -10.48
N GLY A 47 9.29 7.03 -11.43
CA GLY A 47 10.59 7.70 -11.39
C GLY A 47 10.83 8.54 -10.13
N PHE A 48 9.75 9.11 -9.55
CA PHE A 48 9.86 9.86 -8.31
C PHE A 48 10.31 8.98 -7.14
N PHE A 49 9.83 7.73 -7.07
CA PHE A 49 10.20 6.80 -6.01
C PHE A 49 11.70 6.50 -6.01
N ASN A 50 12.25 6.15 -7.19
CA ASN A 50 13.68 5.86 -7.31
C ASN A 50 14.58 7.07 -7.02
N ARG A 51 14.06 8.31 -7.17
CA ARG A 51 14.82 9.53 -6.86
C ARG A 51 14.76 9.93 -5.39
N SER A 52 13.70 9.55 -4.68
CA SER A 52 13.45 10.02 -3.31
C SER A 52 13.81 8.97 -2.25
N ILE A 53 13.77 7.69 -2.59
CA ILE A 53 14.16 6.63 -1.65
C ILE A 53 15.67 6.48 -1.61
N HIS A 54 16.27 6.41 -0.43
CA HIS A 54 17.73 6.33 -0.25
C HIS A 54 18.21 4.88 -0.21
N ALA A 55 17.42 3.98 0.37
CA ALA A 55 17.77 2.58 0.50
C ALA A 55 17.78 1.85 -0.86
N PRO A 56 18.61 0.82 -1.04
CA PRO A 56 18.62 -0.01 -2.23
C PRO A 56 17.24 -0.65 -2.49
N VAL A 57 16.73 -0.50 -3.73
CA VAL A 57 15.43 -1.04 -4.13
C VAL A 57 15.59 -2.32 -4.91
N LYS A 58 14.94 -3.39 -4.46
CA LYS A 58 14.82 -4.67 -5.16
C LYS A 58 13.36 -4.99 -5.46
N ARG A 59 13.13 -5.82 -6.46
CA ARG A 59 11.79 -6.13 -6.96
C ARG A 59 11.52 -7.62 -6.90
N PHE A 60 10.25 -7.97 -6.67
CA PHE A 60 9.75 -9.34 -6.80
C PHE A 60 8.36 -9.33 -7.44
N ILE A 61 7.92 -10.50 -7.91
CA ILE A 61 6.60 -10.63 -8.55
C ILE A 61 5.55 -10.84 -7.48
N SER A 62 4.51 -10.01 -7.51
CA SER A 62 3.40 -10.02 -6.55
C SER A 62 2.06 -10.10 -7.28
N PRO A 63 1.01 -10.63 -6.61
CA PRO A 63 -0.34 -10.67 -7.13
C PRO A 63 -0.87 -9.29 -7.52
N ASN A 64 -1.66 -9.26 -8.59
CA ASN A 64 -2.28 -8.04 -9.12
C ASN A 64 -3.74 -8.25 -9.44
N PHE A 65 -4.52 -7.17 -9.34
CA PHE A 65 -5.89 -7.12 -9.84
C PHE A 65 -5.90 -6.58 -11.27
N LEU A 66 -6.49 -7.36 -12.18
CA LEU A 66 -6.65 -6.94 -13.57
C LEU A 66 -7.86 -6.02 -13.70
N PRO A 67 -7.78 -4.94 -14.48
CA PRO A 67 -8.90 -4.05 -14.69
C PRO A 67 -9.98 -4.69 -15.57
N THR A 68 -11.21 -4.18 -15.47
CA THR A 68 -12.28 -4.39 -16.46
C THR A 68 -11.93 -3.71 -17.79
N ALA A 69 -12.65 -4.05 -18.86
CA ALA A 69 -12.39 -3.46 -20.19
C ALA A 69 -12.55 -1.92 -20.20
N ASP A 70 -13.47 -1.38 -19.41
CA ASP A 70 -13.70 0.05 -19.22
C ASP A 70 -12.73 0.71 -18.23
N ASN A 71 -11.79 -0.05 -17.67
CA ASN A 71 -10.82 0.42 -16.69
C ASN A 71 -11.40 1.13 -15.44
N LYS A 72 -12.67 0.87 -15.11
CA LYS A 72 -13.36 1.48 -13.94
C LYS A 72 -13.30 0.60 -12.69
N ARG A 73 -13.18 -0.70 -12.85
CA ARG A 73 -13.22 -1.68 -11.74
C ARG A 73 -12.18 -2.78 -11.92
N ALA A 74 -11.93 -3.56 -10.87
CA ALA A 74 -11.17 -4.79 -10.96
C ALA A 74 -12.05 -5.92 -11.51
N ASN A 75 -11.55 -6.68 -12.47
CA ASN A 75 -12.18 -7.90 -12.96
C ASN A 75 -11.76 -9.09 -12.08
N LEU A 76 -12.58 -9.45 -11.10
CA LEU A 76 -12.24 -10.45 -10.10
C LEU A 76 -12.00 -11.83 -10.70
N THR A 77 -12.82 -12.27 -11.65
CA THR A 77 -12.70 -13.60 -12.27
C THR A 77 -11.41 -13.71 -13.08
N LYS A 78 -11.12 -12.73 -13.93
CA LYS A 78 -9.85 -12.70 -14.69
C LYS A 78 -8.64 -12.59 -13.76
N SER A 79 -8.75 -11.77 -12.71
CA SER A 79 -7.69 -11.62 -11.70
C SER A 79 -7.41 -12.95 -10.98
N PHE A 80 -8.46 -13.69 -10.60
CA PHE A 80 -8.30 -14.98 -9.95
C PHE A 80 -7.59 -15.99 -10.86
N ALA A 81 -8.07 -16.19 -12.10
CA ALA A 81 -7.44 -17.10 -13.05
C ALA A 81 -5.98 -16.73 -13.35
N TYR A 82 -5.71 -15.43 -13.55
CA TYR A 82 -4.36 -14.92 -13.77
C TYR A 82 -3.43 -15.21 -12.57
N ASN A 83 -3.88 -14.91 -11.36
CA ASN A 83 -3.07 -15.11 -10.16
C ASN A 83 -2.86 -16.61 -9.86
N LEU A 84 -3.82 -17.47 -10.17
CA LEU A 84 -3.65 -18.92 -10.03
C LEU A 84 -2.54 -19.47 -10.93
N LEU A 85 -2.46 -19.03 -12.18
CA LEU A 85 -1.40 -19.40 -13.11
C LEU A 85 -0.02 -18.90 -12.65
N LYS A 86 0.02 -17.80 -11.91
CA LYS A 86 1.26 -17.18 -11.39
C LYS A 86 1.69 -17.72 -10.02
N LEU A 87 0.96 -18.64 -9.44
CA LEU A 87 1.25 -19.20 -8.11
C LEU A 87 2.70 -19.68 -7.92
N PRO A 88 3.34 -20.39 -8.88
CA PRO A 88 4.75 -20.78 -8.73
C PRO A 88 5.71 -19.58 -8.62
N GLU A 89 5.43 -18.48 -9.31
CA GLU A 89 6.22 -17.25 -9.23
C GLU A 89 6.05 -16.58 -7.85
N TYR A 90 4.83 -16.60 -7.29
CA TYR A 90 4.57 -16.07 -5.93
C TYR A 90 5.25 -16.89 -4.84
N ILE A 91 5.29 -18.20 -4.98
CA ILE A 91 6.04 -19.06 -4.07
C ILE A 91 7.54 -18.72 -4.10
N ARG A 92 8.13 -18.55 -5.29
CA ARG A 92 9.52 -18.09 -5.43
C ARG A 92 9.73 -16.71 -4.79
N SER A 93 8.79 -15.79 -4.96
CA SER A 93 8.83 -14.46 -4.33
C SER A 93 8.79 -14.55 -2.81
N MET A 94 7.96 -15.43 -2.23
CA MET A 94 7.93 -15.64 -0.77
C MET A 94 9.26 -16.22 -0.24
N TYR A 95 9.87 -17.17 -0.95
CA TYR A 95 11.23 -17.66 -0.62
C TYR A 95 12.25 -16.52 -0.67
N TYR A 96 12.19 -15.69 -1.72
CA TYR A 96 13.06 -14.53 -1.86
C TYR A 96 12.89 -13.53 -0.73
N ILE A 97 11.66 -13.16 -0.38
CA ILE A 97 11.36 -12.28 0.77
C ILE A 97 11.94 -12.86 2.06
N ASN A 98 11.69 -14.15 2.34
CA ASN A 98 12.22 -14.82 3.53
C ASN A 98 13.75 -14.83 3.57
N GLN A 99 14.40 -15.03 2.42
CA GLN A 99 15.86 -14.96 2.30
C GLN A 99 16.37 -13.53 2.60
N ARG A 100 15.73 -12.49 2.01
CA ARG A 100 16.12 -11.10 2.26
C ARG A 100 15.97 -10.71 3.73
N ILE A 101 14.87 -11.13 4.39
CA ILE A 101 14.69 -10.88 5.84
C ILE A 101 15.88 -11.41 6.66
N ARG A 102 16.43 -12.57 6.28
CA ARG A 102 17.56 -13.20 7.00
C ARG A 102 18.90 -12.54 6.67
N GLU A 103 19.12 -12.15 5.41
CA GLU A 103 20.42 -11.69 4.92
C GLU A 103 20.67 -10.21 5.15
N THR A 104 19.64 -9.36 5.24
CA THR A 104 19.80 -7.92 5.40
C THR A 104 20.22 -7.49 6.80
N GLY A 105 20.08 -8.37 7.79
CA GLY A 105 20.31 -8.03 9.19
C GLY A 105 19.30 -7.02 9.74
N ALA A 106 18.12 -6.92 9.10
CA ALA A 106 17.04 -6.07 9.60
C ALA A 106 16.53 -6.56 10.94
N GLU A 107 16.25 -5.65 11.84
CA GLU A 107 15.71 -5.91 13.18
C GLU A 107 14.17 -5.84 13.18
N VAL A 108 13.61 -5.09 12.21
CA VAL A 108 12.15 -4.94 12.01
C VAL A 108 11.85 -4.90 10.52
N VAL A 109 10.77 -5.56 10.11
CA VAL A 109 10.21 -5.44 8.76
C VAL A 109 9.00 -4.52 8.80
N ILE A 110 8.92 -3.56 7.86
CA ILE A 110 7.74 -2.71 7.66
C ILE A 110 7.04 -3.14 6.37
N ASN A 111 5.79 -3.54 6.50
CA ASN A 111 4.95 -3.97 5.40
C ASN A 111 3.94 -2.88 4.99
N PHE A 112 4.12 -2.31 3.81
CA PHE A 112 3.17 -1.37 3.20
C PHE A 112 2.15 -2.13 2.34
N TYR A 113 1.27 -2.87 3.00
CA TYR A 113 0.12 -3.57 2.42
C TYR A 113 0.46 -4.67 1.39
N GLU A 114 1.67 -5.21 1.39
CA GLU A 114 2.09 -6.28 0.47
C GLU A 114 1.61 -7.65 0.96
N LEU A 115 0.84 -8.35 0.10
CA LEU A 115 0.19 -9.63 0.42
C LEU A 115 1.22 -10.73 0.73
N LEU A 116 2.26 -10.84 -0.11
CA LEU A 116 3.23 -11.93 0.02
C LEU A 116 4.04 -11.83 1.31
N THR A 117 4.11 -10.65 1.94
CA THR A 117 4.73 -10.51 3.28
C THR A 117 3.94 -11.31 4.32
N GLY A 118 2.63 -11.09 4.43
CA GLY A 118 1.80 -11.83 5.37
C GLY A 118 1.84 -13.34 5.15
N LEU A 119 1.79 -13.76 3.87
CA LEU A 119 1.91 -15.18 3.50
C LEU A 119 3.30 -15.75 3.82
N THR A 120 4.37 -14.99 3.63
CA THR A 120 5.74 -15.38 4.00
C THR A 120 5.85 -15.63 5.50
N TYR A 121 5.31 -14.73 6.33
CA TYR A 121 5.32 -14.90 7.78
C TYR A 121 4.45 -16.07 8.27
N ALA A 122 3.32 -16.31 7.60
CA ALA A 122 2.49 -17.47 7.92
C ALA A 122 3.17 -18.79 7.59
N LEU A 123 3.92 -18.86 6.48
CA LEU A 123 4.54 -20.09 6.00
C LEU A 123 5.92 -20.35 6.62
N PHE A 124 6.81 -19.35 6.60
CA PHE A 124 8.23 -19.51 6.98
C PHE A 124 8.54 -19.07 8.40
N ARG A 125 7.64 -18.28 9.05
CA ARG A 125 7.77 -17.79 10.42
C ARG A 125 9.13 -17.15 10.71
N PRO A 126 9.56 -16.13 9.97
CA PRO A 126 10.81 -15.42 10.27
C PRO A 126 10.80 -14.93 11.72
N SER A 127 11.97 -14.94 12.38
CA SER A 127 12.11 -14.46 13.76
C SER A 127 12.07 -12.94 13.90
N VAL A 128 12.38 -12.21 12.80
CA VAL A 128 12.32 -10.75 12.77
C VAL A 128 10.86 -10.29 12.82
N PRO A 129 10.45 -9.46 13.79
CA PRO A 129 9.08 -8.98 13.87
C PRO A 129 8.74 -8.08 12.68
N TYR A 130 7.46 -8.06 12.29
CA TYR A 130 7.01 -7.09 11.28
C TYR A 130 5.77 -6.32 11.71
N ILE A 131 5.72 -5.08 11.23
CA ILE A 131 4.67 -4.12 11.46
C ILE A 131 4.04 -3.76 10.12
N CYS A 132 2.72 -3.70 10.07
CA CYS A 132 1.97 -3.27 8.90
C CYS A 132 1.70 -1.76 8.97
N VAL A 133 1.83 -1.07 7.84
CA VAL A 133 1.53 0.36 7.71
C VAL A 133 0.59 0.59 6.52
N GLY A 134 -0.51 1.29 6.73
CA GLY A 134 -1.44 1.66 5.66
C GLY A 134 -2.83 2.04 6.15
N HIS A 135 -3.52 2.88 5.41
CA HIS A 135 -4.89 3.28 5.75
C HIS A 135 -5.91 2.14 5.61
N GLN A 136 -5.63 1.12 4.79
CA GLN A 136 -6.51 -0.03 4.60
C GLN A 136 -6.70 -0.86 5.88
N TYR A 137 -5.79 -0.77 6.85
CA TYR A 137 -5.94 -1.47 8.12
C TYR A 137 -7.08 -0.91 8.97
N LEU A 138 -7.57 0.29 8.69
CA LEU A 138 -8.82 0.82 9.25
C LEU A 138 -10.02 -0.08 8.96
N PHE A 139 -10.04 -0.80 7.82
CA PHE A 139 -11.12 -1.73 7.47
C PHE A 139 -11.28 -2.89 8.45
N LEU A 140 -10.28 -3.12 9.27
CA LEU A 140 -10.29 -4.14 10.32
C LEU A 140 -10.59 -3.58 11.71
N HIS A 141 -10.57 -2.24 11.87
CA HIS A 141 -10.85 -1.58 13.13
C HIS A 141 -12.31 -1.75 13.53
N HIS A 142 -12.59 -1.96 14.83
CA HIS A 142 -13.94 -2.24 15.30
C HIS A 142 -14.90 -1.04 15.12
N ASP A 143 -14.39 0.19 15.24
CA ASP A 143 -15.18 1.43 15.08
C ASP A 143 -15.25 1.94 13.63
N PHE A 144 -14.65 1.20 12.67
CA PHE A 144 -14.73 1.64 11.28
C PHE A 144 -16.08 1.28 10.66
N GLU A 145 -16.85 2.30 10.34
CA GLU A 145 -18.18 2.14 9.74
C GLU A 145 -18.11 2.07 8.20
N PHE A 146 -18.79 1.08 7.66
CA PHE A 146 -19.00 0.94 6.20
C PHE A 146 -20.43 1.30 5.84
N PRO A 147 -20.67 1.96 4.68
CA PRO A 147 -22.00 2.30 4.22
C PRO A 147 -22.88 1.05 4.01
N ASP A 148 -22.29 -0.03 3.50
CA ASP A 148 -22.97 -1.33 3.31
C ASP A 148 -22.17 -2.42 4.04
N LYS A 149 -22.77 -2.94 5.13
CA LYS A 149 -22.12 -3.92 6.02
C LYS A 149 -22.17 -5.36 5.49
N ASN A 150 -22.98 -5.67 4.48
CA ASN A 150 -23.27 -7.03 4.05
C ASN A 150 -22.79 -7.38 2.63
N SER A 151 -21.97 -6.56 2.01
CA SER A 151 -21.52 -6.85 0.65
C SER A 151 -20.41 -7.93 0.62
N CYS A 152 -20.50 -8.84 -0.36
CA CYS A 152 -19.44 -9.81 -0.64
C CYS A 152 -18.10 -9.11 -0.92
N GLN A 153 -18.14 -7.94 -1.54
CA GLN A 153 -16.95 -7.13 -1.83
C GLN A 153 -16.27 -6.66 -0.55
N LEU A 154 -17.03 -6.24 0.45
CA LEU A 154 -16.51 -5.85 1.75
C LEU A 154 -15.85 -7.03 2.46
N TRP A 155 -16.50 -8.21 2.43
CA TRP A 155 -15.91 -9.41 3.01
C TRP A 155 -14.56 -9.74 2.34
N MET A 156 -14.50 -9.70 1.01
CA MET A 156 -13.26 -9.95 0.26
C MET A 156 -12.17 -8.92 0.59
N LEU A 157 -12.53 -7.63 0.70
CA LEU A 157 -11.61 -6.56 1.07
C LEU A 157 -11.01 -6.79 2.46
N ARG A 158 -11.86 -7.09 3.45
CA ARG A 158 -11.41 -7.40 4.82
C ARG A 158 -10.57 -8.67 4.88
N PHE A 159 -10.96 -9.70 4.12
CA PHE A 159 -10.19 -10.92 4.02
C PHE A 159 -8.80 -10.65 3.44
N PHE A 160 -8.72 -9.95 2.31
CA PHE A 160 -7.44 -9.57 1.70
C PHE A 160 -6.57 -8.76 2.68
N THR A 161 -7.16 -7.77 3.35
CA THR A 161 -6.46 -6.95 4.34
C THR A 161 -5.91 -7.81 5.50
N ARG A 162 -6.68 -8.79 5.99
CA ARG A 162 -6.16 -9.75 7.00
C ARG A 162 -4.99 -10.57 6.47
N MET A 163 -5.06 -11.01 5.22
CA MET A 163 -3.99 -11.80 4.61
C MET A 163 -2.68 -11.03 4.50
N THR A 164 -2.72 -9.72 4.24
CA THR A 164 -1.51 -8.88 4.21
C THR A 164 -0.85 -8.74 5.59
N ALA A 165 -1.59 -8.99 6.67
CA ALA A 165 -1.16 -8.77 8.05
C ALA A 165 -1.05 -10.07 8.87
N LEU A 166 -1.01 -11.24 8.21
CA LEU A 166 -0.87 -12.53 8.91
C LEU A 166 0.41 -12.57 9.75
N LYS A 167 0.26 -12.81 11.07
CA LYS A 167 1.38 -12.88 12.02
C LYS A 167 2.11 -11.54 12.23
N SER A 168 1.53 -10.39 11.83
CA SER A 168 2.10 -9.09 12.17
C SER A 168 2.06 -8.84 13.68
N SER A 169 3.06 -8.12 14.20
CA SER A 169 3.10 -7.70 15.59
C SER A 169 2.10 -6.58 15.87
N LYS A 170 2.00 -5.63 14.95
CA LYS A 170 1.06 -4.49 15.01
C LYS A 170 0.68 -4.03 13.61
N LYS A 171 -0.44 -3.32 13.54
CA LYS A 171 -0.93 -2.63 12.35
C LYS A 171 -1.06 -1.14 12.67
N LEU A 172 -0.27 -0.32 12.01
CA LEU A 172 -0.36 1.14 12.08
C LEU A 172 -1.34 1.60 11.01
N ALA A 173 -2.56 1.90 11.42
CA ALA A 173 -3.62 2.34 10.53
C ALA A 173 -3.57 3.87 10.37
N LEU A 174 -3.23 4.33 9.16
CA LEU A 174 -3.13 5.75 8.86
C LEU A 174 -4.52 6.37 8.77
N SER A 175 -4.79 7.40 9.56
CA SER A 175 -6.08 8.08 9.63
C SER A 175 -5.93 9.58 9.85
N PHE A 176 -6.84 10.38 9.23
CA PHE A 176 -7.01 11.80 9.56
C PHE A 176 -7.88 12.03 10.81
N ARG A 177 -8.57 10.97 11.25
CA ARG A 177 -9.39 11.00 12.46
C ARG A 177 -8.69 10.20 13.55
N GLU A 178 -8.64 10.74 14.75
CA GLU A 178 -8.24 10.00 15.94
C GLU A 178 -9.30 8.93 16.25
N MET A 179 -8.83 7.73 16.57
CA MET A 179 -9.64 6.59 16.98
C MET A 179 -8.93 5.90 18.13
N GLU A 180 -9.70 5.27 19.00
CA GLU A 180 -9.13 4.48 20.09
C GLU A 180 -8.30 3.30 19.57
N GLN A 181 -7.38 2.81 20.39
CA GLN A 181 -6.58 1.64 20.02
C GLN A 181 -7.46 0.39 20.01
N ASP A 182 -7.37 -0.40 18.96
CA ASP A 182 -8.04 -1.70 18.83
C ASP A 182 -7.07 -2.83 19.20
N ASP A 183 -6.97 -3.13 20.49
CA ASP A 183 -6.06 -4.18 21.00
C ASP A 183 -6.43 -5.57 20.49
N ASN A 184 -7.72 -5.87 20.30
CA ASN A 184 -8.20 -7.15 19.80
C ASN A 184 -7.68 -7.46 18.40
N ASN A 185 -7.60 -6.45 17.55
CA ASN A 185 -7.08 -6.54 16.20
C ASN A 185 -5.62 -6.08 16.09
N GLN A 186 -4.98 -5.67 17.19
CA GLN A 186 -3.60 -5.13 17.22
C GLN A 186 -3.44 -3.92 16.28
N ILE A 187 -4.44 -3.03 16.25
CA ILE A 187 -4.44 -1.83 15.43
C ILE A 187 -4.18 -0.61 16.31
N VAL A 188 -3.21 0.18 15.88
CA VAL A 188 -2.94 1.52 16.44
C VAL A 188 -3.21 2.52 15.32
N THR A 189 -4.12 3.45 15.58
CA THR A 189 -4.40 4.53 14.64
C THR A 189 -3.34 5.61 14.79
N VAL A 190 -2.74 6.01 13.68
CA VAL A 190 -1.67 7.01 13.63
C VAL A 190 -1.96 8.06 12.54
N PRO A 191 -1.44 9.27 12.64
CA PRO A 191 -1.58 10.27 11.59
C PRO A 191 -1.07 9.79 10.23
N PRO A 192 -1.59 10.34 9.12
CA PRO A 192 -1.14 9.98 7.79
C PRO A 192 0.31 10.39 7.55
N LEU A 193 1.05 9.57 6.80
CA LEU A 193 2.41 9.86 6.37
C LEU A 193 2.37 10.82 5.18
N ILE A 194 2.54 12.11 5.47
CA ILE A 194 2.55 13.18 4.46
C ILE A 194 4.00 13.62 4.25
N ARG A 195 4.43 13.68 2.99
CA ARG A 195 5.78 14.13 2.63
C ARG A 195 6.02 15.56 3.08
N GLN A 196 7.24 15.86 3.50
CA GLN A 196 7.60 17.18 4.01
C GLN A 196 7.41 18.29 2.96
N GLU A 197 7.66 17.99 1.68
CA GLU A 197 7.45 18.96 0.62
C GLU A 197 5.99 19.41 0.53
N VAL A 198 5.05 18.51 0.81
CA VAL A 198 3.60 18.82 0.82
C VAL A 198 3.24 19.67 2.03
N THR A 199 3.77 19.33 3.22
CA THR A 199 3.49 20.09 4.46
C THR A 199 4.17 21.45 4.49
N ALA A 200 5.21 21.65 3.69
CA ALA A 200 5.89 22.94 3.54
C ALA A 200 5.18 23.92 2.58
N ILE A 201 4.26 23.41 1.75
CA ILE A 201 3.47 24.26 0.83
C ILE A 201 2.48 25.10 1.64
N ARG A 202 2.49 26.41 1.43
CA ARG A 202 1.46 27.28 1.98
C ARG A 202 0.17 27.12 1.13
N PRO A 203 -0.95 26.71 1.73
CA PRO A 203 -2.19 26.58 0.98
C PRO A 203 -2.69 27.95 0.50
N GLU A 204 -3.18 27.96 -0.73
CA GLU A 204 -3.80 29.14 -1.36
C GLU A 204 -5.19 28.75 -1.87
N GLU A 205 -6.13 29.69 -1.76
CA GLU A 205 -7.46 29.50 -2.36
C GLU A 205 -7.40 29.83 -3.84
N GLY A 206 -7.98 28.95 -4.67
CA GLY A 206 -8.08 29.12 -6.12
C GLY A 206 -9.52 28.97 -6.61
N ASN A 207 -9.82 29.54 -7.76
CA ASN A 207 -11.12 29.42 -8.42
C ASN A 207 -11.16 28.24 -9.39
N TYR A 208 -10.69 27.06 -8.96
CA TYR A 208 -10.64 25.86 -9.81
C TYR A 208 -11.07 24.63 -9.04
N ILE A 209 -11.50 23.61 -9.77
CA ILE A 209 -11.76 22.28 -9.21
C ILE A 209 -10.55 21.39 -9.49
N HIS A 210 -9.88 20.92 -8.43
CA HIS A 210 -8.82 19.93 -8.56
C HIS A 210 -9.38 18.52 -8.51
N GLY A 211 -9.18 17.76 -9.60
CA GLY A 211 -9.57 16.36 -9.69
C GLY A 211 -8.35 15.43 -9.71
N TYR A 212 -8.41 14.35 -8.93
CA TYR A 212 -7.44 13.26 -9.02
C TYR A 212 -8.13 11.96 -9.40
N MET A 213 -7.74 11.38 -10.52
CA MET A 213 -8.29 10.11 -10.98
C MET A 213 -7.21 9.04 -11.03
N VAL A 214 -7.48 7.92 -10.38
CA VAL A 214 -6.57 6.76 -10.36
C VAL A 214 -6.58 6.04 -11.71
N ASN A 215 -7.72 6.03 -12.40
CA ASN A 215 -7.95 5.30 -13.65
C ASN A 215 -8.41 6.24 -14.76
N SER A 216 -7.98 5.99 -15.99
CA SER A 216 -8.43 6.69 -17.18
C SER A 216 -9.89 6.41 -17.55
N GLY A 217 -10.53 5.40 -16.98
CA GLY A 217 -11.92 5.04 -17.27
C GLY A 217 -12.98 6.10 -16.90
N PHE A 218 -12.57 7.16 -16.21
CA PHE A 218 -13.44 8.30 -15.87
C PHE A 218 -13.15 9.56 -16.68
N ALA A 219 -12.24 9.49 -17.67
CA ALA A 219 -11.87 10.64 -18.51
C ALA A 219 -13.09 11.28 -19.19
N ASP A 220 -13.95 10.45 -19.82
CA ASP A 220 -15.18 10.91 -20.48
C ASP A 220 -16.12 11.69 -19.54
N SER A 221 -16.14 11.31 -18.25
CA SER A 221 -16.98 11.98 -17.26
C SER A 221 -16.46 13.38 -16.95
N VAL A 222 -15.14 13.57 -16.94
CA VAL A 222 -14.49 14.88 -16.76
C VAL A 222 -14.70 15.75 -18.00
N GLU A 223 -14.50 15.19 -19.19
CA GLU A 223 -14.72 15.90 -20.46
C GLU A 223 -16.18 16.35 -20.58
N HIS A 224 -17.14 15.50 -20.23
CA HIS A 224 -18.56 15.83 -20.19
C HIS A 224 -18.90 16.94 -19.17
N PHE A 225 -18.26 16.93 -18.01
CA PHE A 225 -18.42 17.98 -17.01
C PHE A 225 -17.89 19.30 -17.55
N HIS A 226 -16.67 19.31 -18.06
CA HIS A 226 -16.03 20.52 -18.61
C HIS A 226 -16.81 21.10 -19.80
N ALA A 227 -17.34 20.25 -20.69
CA ALA A 227 -18.16 20.69 -21.80
C ALA A 227 -19.47 21.38 -21.36
N ARG A 228 -20.05 20.99 -20.21
CA ARG A 228 -21.28 21.61 -19.66
C ARG A 228 -20.99 22.81 -18.75
N HIS A 229 -19.79 22.91 -18.24
CA HIS A 229 -19.35 23.92 -17.29
C HIS A 229 -18.02 24.54 -17.72
N PRO A 230 -17.96 25.18 -18.93
CA PRO A 230 -16.71 25.74 -19.46
C PRO A 230 -16.21 26.92 -18.61
N GLU A 231 -17.08 27.52 -17.81
CA GLU A 231 -16.75 28.59 -16.87
C GLU A 231 -15.96 28.10 -15.63
N VAL A 232 -15.92 26.78 -15.37
CA VAL A 232 -15.20 26.20 -14.23
C VAL A 232 -13.83 25.73 -14.67
N PRO A 233 -12.73 26.35 -14.20
CA PRO A 233 -11.37 25.86 -14.47
C PRO A 233 -11.16 24.48 -13.79
N LEU A 234 -10.55 23.56 -14.51
CA LEU A 234 -10.20 22.21 -14.06
C LEU A 234 -8.69 22.06 -13.99
#